data_12273ca8031f44a97027c65c12fa3f5c
#
_entry.id   12273ca8031f44a97027c65c12fa3f5c
#
_cell.length_a   1.000
_cell.length_b   1.000
_cell.length_c   1.000
_cell.angle_alpha   90.00
_cell.angle_beta   90.00
_cell.angle_gamma   90.00
#
_symmetry.space_group_name_H-M   'P 1'
#
loop_
_entity.id
_entity.type
_entity.pdbx_description
1 polymer ?
#
loop_
_entity_poly.entity_id
_entity_poly.type
_entity_poly.pdbx_seq_one_letter_code
_entity_poly.pdbx_strand_id
1 'polypeptide(L)'
;MVAGKARKASAIKLSEDERDFLQRLVRRRKVARGDAQRAEIILRAADRLNNCEIAAAVGVTRQTVRTWRERFAKHRLDGLDDEPRCGAPRKIGDDRIEEIVTRTLETKPKDATHWSTRGMAKASGVSTSTVHRIWRAFSLQPHRTETFKLSTDPQFVEKVRDIVGLYLDPPEKALVICVDEKSQIQALDRTQPVLPMRPGQIERRTHDYDRHGTTTLFAGFIAAVTAETNIKAGSVIGTCMPRHRAQEFRKFLDEIERNVPVGLDVHVVMDNASSHKTKLIRNWFAKRPRWHRHFTPTSSSWINQVERFFALLAEKQIKRGAHKSVKQLIAAIEAFIRHQNDNPTPLRWTKSADDILASIDRFCRRTLDVHAQSG
;
A
#
# COMPACT_ATOMS: atom_id res chain seq x y z
N MET A 1 -15.31 -36.99 -60.72
CA MET A 1 -14.47 -36.91 -59.56
C MET A 1 -13.26 -36.04 -59.87
N VAL A 2 -13.25 -34.80 -59.40
CA VAL A 2 -12.12 -33.85 -59.60
C VAL A 2 -11.05 -34.18 -58.56
N ALA A 3 -9.94 -34.74 -58.99
CA ALA A 3 -8.78 -35.02 -58.11
C ALA A 3 -8.19 -33.67 -57.65
N GLY A 4 -8.41 -33.35 -56.40
CA GLY A 4 -7.85 -32.17 -55.75
C GLY A 4 -6.32 -32.23 -55.79
N LYS A 5 -5.66 -31.28 -56.45
CA LYS A 5 -4.20 -31.12 -56.44
C LYS A 5 -3.69 -31.09 -54.99
N ALA A 6 -2.93 -32.10 -54.61
CA ALA A 6 -2.26 -32.13 -53.33
C ALA A 6 -1.34 -30.91 -53.20
N ARG A 7 -1.70 -29.95 -52.34
CA ARG A 7 -0.83 -28.80 -52.03
C ARG A 7 0.49 -29.30 -51.45
N LYS A 8 1.62 -29.01 -52.11
CA LYS A 8 2.96 -29.29 -51.62
C LYS A 8 3.14 -28.65 -50.21
N ALA A 9 3.65 -29.40 -49.26
CA ALA A 9 3.96 -28.89 -47.93
C ALA A 9 5.07 -27.82 -48.03
N SER A 10 4.94 -26.73 -47.26
CA SER A 10 5.96 -25.68 -47.20
C SER A 10 7.30 -26.26 -46.81
N ALA A 11 8.35 -26.04 -47.60
CA ALA A 11 9.70 -26.47 -47.27
C ALA A 11 10.26 -25.57 -46.18
N ILE A 12 10.75 -26.14 -45.10
CA ILE A 12 11.35 -25.43 -44.00
C ILE A 12 12.87 -25.52 -44.14
N LYS A 13 13.55 -24.36 -44.12
CA LYS A 13 14.99 -24.24 -43.96
C LYS A 13 15.26 -23.46 -42.70
N LEU A 14 16.08 -23.98 -41.82
CA LEU A 14 16.47 -23.36 -40.57
C LEU A 14 17.86 -22.74 -40.69
N SER A 15 18.08 -21.60 -40.05
CA SER A 15 19.43 -21.13 -39.74
C SER A 15 20.03 -21.98 -38.62
N GLU A 16 21.35 -21.87 -38.38
CA GLU A 16 22.03 -22.56 -37.28
C GLU A 16 21.45 -22.12 -35.94
N ASP A 17 21.26 -20.81 -35.74
CA ASP A 17 20.67 -20.23 -34.52
C ASP A 17 19.26 -20.72 -34.23
N GLU A 18 18.40 -20.80 -35.26
CA GLU A 18 17.04 -21.30 -35.17
C GLU A 18 17.02 -22.78 -34.81
N ARG A 19 17.89 -23.56 -35.43
CA ARG A 19 18.00 -25.00 -35.10
C ARG A 19 18.45 -25.22 -33.66
N ASP A 20 19.46 -24.50 -33.23
CA ASP A 20 19.94 -24.56 -31.83
C ASP A 20 18.88 -24.11 -30.82
N PHE A 21 18.15 -23.06 -31.13
CA PHE A 21 17.05 -22.59 -30.29
C PHE A 21 15.97 -23.65 -30.13
N LEU A 22 15.48 -24.21 -31.23
CA LEU A 22 14.45 -25.25 -31.25
C LEU A 22 14.90 -26.55 -30.56
N GLN A 23 16.15 -26.98 -30.77
CA GLN A 23 16.71 -28.13 -30.07
C GLN A 23 16.81 -27.91 -28.55
N ARG A 24 17.25 -26.71 -28.12
CA ARG A 24 17.28 -26.35 -26.70
C ARG A 24 15.86 -26.35 -26.10
N LEU A 25 14.86 -25.87 -26.85
CA LEU A 25 13.47 -25.84 -26.39
C LEU A 25 12.92 -27.24 -26.15
N VAL A 26 13.20 -28.19 -27.06
CA VAL A 26 12.78 -29.59 -26.92
C VAL A 26 13.48 -30.30 -25.74
N ARG A 27 14.74 -29.96 -25.43
CA ARG A 27 15.55 -30.58 -24.35
C ARG A 27 15.23 -30.02 -22.96
N ARG A 28 14.58 -28.85 -22.84
CA ARG A 28 14.28 -28.22 -21.53
C ARG A 28 13.25 -29.04 -20.75
N ARG A 29 13.57 -29.35 -19.48
CA ARG A 29 12.67 -30.09 -18.57
C ARG A 29 11.39 -29.35 -18.18
N LYS A 30 11.39 -28.01 -18.21
CA LYS A 30 10.26 -27.15 -17.79
C LYS A 30 9.82 -26.26 -18.95
N VAL A 31 9.26 -26.86 -19.99
CA VAL A 31 8.63 -26.16 -21.12
C VAL A 31 7.18 -26.64 -21.24
N ALA A 32 6.29 -25.74 -21.64
CA ALA A 32 4.93 -26.17 -21.94
C ALA A 32 4.96 -27.24 -23.03
N ARG A 33 4.21 -28.31 -22.85
CA ARG A 33 4.18 -29.46 -23.79
C ARG A 33 3.88 -29.01 -25.23
N GLY A 34 3.03 -27.98 -25.39
CA GLY A 34 2.69 -27.42 -26.70
C GLY A 34 3.90 -26.84 -27.41
N ASP A 35 4.75 -26.09 -26.70
CA ASP A 35 5.90 -25.39 -27.31
C ASP A 35 6.98 -26.42 -27.73
N ALA A 36 7.22 -27.43 -26.91
CA ALA A 36 8.13 -28.53 -27.26
C ALA A 36 7.63 -29.31 -28.48
N GLN A 37 6.32 -29.59 -28.58
CA GLN A 37 5.73 -30.26 -29.76
C GLN A 37 5.85 -29.41 -31.01
N ARG A 38 5.63 -28.08 -30.92
CA ARG A 38 5.76 -27.16 -32.06
C ARG A 38 7.21 -27.13 -32.58
N ALA A 39 8.17 -27.01 -31.63
CA ALA A 39 9.59 -27.05 -31.97
C ALA A 39 9.98 -28.37 -32.65
N GLU A 40 9.49 -29.50 -32.15
CA GLU A 40 9.75 -30.80 -32.71
C GLU A 40 9.16 -30.96 -34.15
N ILE A 41 7.96 -30.45 -34.38
CA ILE A 41 7.34 -30.41 -35.71
C ILE A 41 8.24 -29.67 -36.69
N ILE A 42 8.79 -28.51 -36.33
CA ILE A 42 9.60 -27.70 -37.23
C ILE A 42 10.99 -28.34 -37.48
N LEU A 43 11.62 -28.90 -36.46
CA LEU A 43 12.89 -29.62 -36.60
C LEU A 43 12.75 -30.79 -37.60
N ARG A 44 11.73 -31.63 -37.42
CA ARG A 44 11.44 -32.76 -38.34
C ARG A 44 11.05 -32.31 -39.75
N ALA A 45 10.37 -31.16 -39.86
CA ALA A 45 10.05 -30.57 -41.15
C ALA A 45 11.29 -30.05 -41.88
N ALA A 46 12.29 -29.53 -41.17
CA ALA A 46 13.58 -29.13 -41.72
C ALA A 46 14.41 -30.34 -42.17
N ASP A 47 14.24 -31.48 -41.51
CA ASP A 47 14.84 -32.77 -41.91
C ASP A 47 14.10 -33.45 -43.07
N ARG A 48 13.24 -32.74 -43.80
CA ARG A 48 12.49 -33.13 -44.99
C ARG A 48 11.43 -34.22 -44.80
N LEU A 49 11.01 -34.54 -43.56
CA LEU A 49 9.89 -35.45 -43.34
C LEU A 49 8.58 -34.83 -43.84
N ASN A 50 7.69 -35.69 -44.32
CA ASN A 50 6.37 -35.27 -44.79
C ASN A 50 5.40 -35.09 -43.58
N ASN A 51 4.26 -34.43 -43.80
CA ASN A 51 3.32 -34.10 -42.73
C ASN A 51 2.69 -35.33 -42.06
N CYS A 52 2.61 -36.49 -42.75
CA CYS A 52 2.07 -37.70 -42.18
C CYS A 52 3.09 -38.37 -41.24
N GLU A 53 4.35 -38.41 -41.63
CA GLU A 53 5.46 -38.94 -40.82
C GLU A 53 5.67 -38.12 -39.56
N ILE A 54 5.65 -36.79 -39.68
CA ILE A 54 5.76 -35.90 -38.55
C ILE A 54 4.57 -36.07 -37.59
N ALA A 55 3.35 -36.15 -38.10
CA ALA A 55 2.13 -36.34 -37.32
C ALA A 55 2.17 -37.62 -36.51
N ALA A 56 2.63 -38.73 -37.12
CA ALA A 56 2.79 -40.00 -36.45
C ALA A 56 3.90 -39.95 -35.36
N ALA A 57 5.03 -39.33 -35.67
CA ALA A 57 6.18 -39.25 -34.79
C ALA A 57 5.95 -38.36 -33.54
N VAL A 58 5.19 -37.25 -33.69
CA VAL A 58 4.92 -36.28 -32.62
C VAL A 58 3.59 -36.54 -31.88
N GLY A 59 2.75 -37.45 -32.42
CA GLY A 59 1.45 -37.77 -31.83
C GLY A 59 0.40 -36.66 -32.00
N VAL A 60 0.39 -35.99 -33.17
CA VAL A 60 -0.54 -34.90 -33.49
C VAL A 60 -1.25 -35.15 -34.81
N THR A 61 -2.27 -34.33 -35.16
CA THR A 61 -2.94 -34.47 -36.45
C THR A 61 -2.10 -33.88 -37.58
N ARG A 62 -2.28 -34.42 -38.80
CA ARG A 62 -1.65 -33.86 -39.99
C ARG A 62 -2.00 -32.39 -40.23
N GLN A 63 -3.19 -31.97 -39.83
CA GLN A 63 -3.62 -30.58 -39.90
C GLN A 63 -2.83 -29.68 -38.94
N THR A 64 -2.58 -30.16 -37.73
CA THR A 64 -1.74 -29.45 -36.75
C THR A 64 -0.33 -29.23 -37.27
N VAL A 65 0.28 -30.27 -37.86
CA VAL A 65 1.62 -30.16 -38.46
C VAL A 65 1.61 -29.12 -39.59
N ARG A 66 0.59 -29.16 -40.47
CA ARG A 66 0.44 -28.20 -41.55
C ARG A 66 0.35 -26.76 -41.01
N THR A 67 -0.51 -26.51 -40.03
CA THR A 67 -0.72 -25.18 -39.45
C THR A 67 0.59 -24.61 -38.89
N TRP A 68 1.34 -25.39 -38.11
CA TRP A 68 2.60 -24.91 -37.52
C TRP A 68 3.71 -24.73 -38.57
N ARG A 69 3.77 -25.55 -39.59
CA ARG A 69 4.70 -25.35 -40.74
C ARG A 69 4.38 -24.07 -41.49
N GLU A 70 3.10 -23.79 -41.79
CA GLU A 70 2.67 -22.59 -42.50
C GLU A 70 2.95 -21.34 -41.67
N ARG A 71 2.68 -21.38 -40.36
CA ARG A 71 2.97 -20.27 -39.43
C ARG A 71 4.47 -19.99 -39.33
N PHE A 72 5.28 -21.03 -39.13
CA PHE A 72 6.72 -20.89 -39.11
C PHE A 72 7.31 -20.39 -40.46
N ALA A 73 6.82 -20.87 -41.57
CA ALA A 73 7.27 -20.41 -42.88
C ALA A 73 6.99 -18.91 -43.07
N LYS A 74 5.91 -18.37 -42.48
CA LYS A 74 5.50 -16.99 -42.60
C LYS A 74 6.15 -16.07 -41.55
N HIS A 75 6.25 -16.51 -40.32
CA HIS A 75 6.62 -15.68 -39.15
C HIS A 75 7.85 -16.20 -38.39
N ARG A 76 8.52 -17.25 -38.88
CA ARG A 76 9.69 -17.85 -38.23
C ARG A 76 9.38 -18.27 -36.78
N LEU A 77 10.27 -18.00 -35.85
CA LEU A 77 10.14 -18.36 -34.41
C LEU A 77 8.89 -17.74 -33.79
N ASP A 78 8.58 -16.49 -34.08
CA ASP A 78 7.38 -15.80 -33.58
C ASP A 78 6.07 -16.50 -34.00
N GLY A 79 6.10 -17.22 -35.10
CA GLY A 79 4.97 -18.03 -35.58
C GLY A 79 4.65 -19.23 -34.70
N LEU A 80 5.50 -19.59 -33.76
CA LEU A 80 5.30 -20.70 -32.82
C LEU A 80 4.59 -20.27 -31.56
N ASP A 81 4.44 -18.97 -31.29
CA ASP A 81 3.69 -18.45 -30.16
C ASP A 81 2.19 -18.57 -30.35
N ASP A 82 1.44 -18.73 -29.25
CA ASP A 82 -0.01 -18.70 -29.28
C ASP A 82 -0.52 -17.28 -29.54
N GLU A 83 -1.39 -17.13 -30.52
CA GLU A 83 -2.09 -15.87 -30.72
C GLU A 83 -3.07 -15.62 -29.57
N PRO A 84 -3.25 -14.33 -29.15
CA PRO A 84 -4.27 -13.98 -28.18
C PRO A 84 -5.64 -14.51 -28.62
N ARG A 85 -6.25 -15.32 -27.79
CA ARG A 85 -7.60 -15.83 -28.10
C ARG A 85 -8.61 -14.73 -27.87
N CYS A 86 -9.53 -14.53 -28.82
CA CYS A 86 -10.72 -13.72 -28.59
C CYS A 86 -11.49 -14.32 -27.40
N GLY A 87 -11.56 -13.60 -26.29
CA GLY A 87 -12.38 -14.00 -25.14
C GLY A 87 -13.86 -14.05 -25.51
N ALA A 88 -14.69 -14.57 -24.61
CA ALA A 88 -16.13 -14.53 -24.80
C ALA A 88 -16.62 -13.08 -25.00
N PRO A 89 -17.60 -12.84 -25.92
CA PRO A 89 -18.16 -11.52 -26.12
C PRO A 89 -18.66 -10.89 -24.82
N ARG A 90 -18.47 -9.58 -24.69
CA ARG A 90 -18.99 -8.85 -23.51
C ARG A 90 -20.51 -8.98 -23.45
N LYS A 91 -21.03 -9.46 -22.32
CA LYS A 91 -22.49 -9.55 -22.09
C LYS A 91 -23.11 -8.24 -21.63
N ILE A 92 -22.30 -7.27 -21.22
CA ILE A 92 -22.72 -5.97 -20.69
C ILE A 92 -22.02 -4.91 -21.53
N GLY A 93 -22.81 -4.09 -22.20
CA GLY A 93 -22.36 -2.97 -23.01
C GLY A 93 -21.82 -1.81 -22.16
N ASP A 94 -21.12 -0.89 -22.83
CA ASP A 94 -20.52 0.27 -22.16
C ASP A 94 -21.59 1.21 -21.61
N ASP A 95 -22.72 1.41 -22.28
CA ASP A 95 -23.87 2.21 -21.79
C ASP A 95 -24.37 1.69 -20.43
N ARG A 96 -24.42 0.38 -20.25
CA ARG A 96 -24.86 -0.21 -18.99
C ARG A 96 -23.82 -0.07 -17.88
N ILE A 97 -22.54 -0.05 -18.25
CA ILE A 97 -21.45 0.23 -17.31
C ILE A 97 -21.53 1.69 -16.86
N GLU A 98 -21.70 2.61 -17.81
CA GLU A 98 -21.86 4.04 -17.52
C GLU A 98 -23.06 4.32 -16.60
N GLU A 99 -24.22 3.74 -16.88
CA GLU A 99 -25.39 3.84 -16.00
C GLU A 99 -25.08 3.41 -14.56
N ILE A 100 -24.38 2.28 -14.37
CA ILE A 100 -24.03 1.77 -13.04
C ILE A 100 -23.03 2.72 -12.34
N VAL A 101 -22.06 3.25 -13.06
CA VAL A 101 -21.07 4.21 -12.54
C VAL A 101 -21.77 5.50 -12.13
N THR A 102 -22.54 6.11 -13.02
CA THR A 102 -23.29 7.34 -12.77
C THR A 102 -24.25 7.19 -11.59
N ARG A 103 -25.02 6.08 -11.57
CA ARG A 103 -25.93 5.78 -10.46
C ARG A 103 -25.18 5.62 -9.13
N THR A 104 -23.99 5.03 -9.15
CA THR A 104 -23.15 4.88 -7.94
C THR A 104 -22.67 6.22 -7.42
N LEU A 105 -22.32 7.15 -8.29
CA LEU A 105 -21.73 8.46 -7.94
C LEU A 105 -22.81 9.48 -7.55
N GLU A 106 -23.92 9.52 -8.27
CA GLU A 106 -24.90 10.60 -8.19
C GLU A 106 -26.14 10.28 -7.35
N THR A 107 -26.36 9.00 -7.04
CA THR A 107 -27.56 8.60 -6.31
C THR A 107 -27.26 7.82 -5.03
N LYS A 108 -28.24 7.77 -4.15
CA LYS A 108 -28.22 6.95 -2.92
C LYS A 108 -29.38 5.97 -2.90
N PRO A 109 -29.22 4.78 -2.31
CA PRO A 109 -30.37 3.90 -2.06
C PRO A 109 -31.33 4.55 -1.05
N LYS A 110 -32.62 4.17 -1.09
CA LYS A 110 -33.64 4.75 -0.21
C LYS A 110 -33.44 4.39 1.26
N ASP A 111 -32.80 3.26 1.53
CA ASP A 111 -32.65 2.62 2.83
C ASP A 111 -31.20 2.65 3.38
N ALA A 112 -30.28 3.34 2.70
CA ALA A 112 -28.90 3.42 3.14
C ALA A 112 -28.20 4.69 2.66
N THR A 113 -27.07 5.03 3.30
CA THR A 113 -26.28 6.22 2.99
C THR A 113 -25.38 6.04 1.75
N HIS A 114 -25.13 4.80 1.34
CA HIS A 114 -24.28 4.45 0.21
C HIS A 114 -24.71 3.14 -0.44
N TRP A 115 -24.31 2.92 -1.70
CA TRP A 115 -24.61 1.71 -2.41
C TRP A 115 -23.75 0.54 -1.92
N SER A 116 -24.39 -0.58 -1.61
CA SER A 116 -23.73 -1.88 -1.48
C SER A 116 -23.69 -2.58 -2.84
N THR A 117 -22.74 -3.52 -3.04
CA THR A 117 -22.70 -4.32 -4.27
C THR A 117 -24.00 -5.08 -4.54
N ARG A 118 -24.66 -5.59 -3.48
CA ARG A 118 -25.95 -6.28 -3.58
C ARG A 118 -27.09 -5.33 -3.92
N GLY A 119 -27.12 -4.16 -3.28
CA GLY A 119 -28.13 -3.13 -3.56
C GLY A 119 -28.05 -2.62 -4.99
N MET A 120 -26.83 -2.29 -5.45
CA MET A 120 -26.61 -1.87 -6.82
C MET A 120 -26.91 -2.97 -7.85
N ALA A 121 -26.54 -4.21 -7.57
CA ALA A 121 -26.84 -5.36 -8.43
C ALA A 121 -28.37 -5.54 -8.62
N LYS A 122 -29.13 -5.47 -7.52
CA LYS A 122 -30.60 -5.52 -7.55
C LYS A 122 -31.20 -4.34 -8.32
N ALA A 123 -30.72 -3.13 -8.04
CA ALA A 123 -31.22 -1.90 -8.67
C ALA A 123 -30.88 -1.79 -10.17
N SER A 124 -29.79 -2.42 -10.61
CA SER A 124 -29.33 -2.39 -12.01
C SER A 124 -29.58 -3.70 -12.77
N GLY A 125 -30.19 -4.71 -12.16
CA GLY A 125 -30.50 -5.98 -12.85
C GLY A 125 -29.28 -6.77 -13.32
N VAL A 126 -28.13 -6.61 -12.64
CA VAL A 126 -26.87 -7.32 -12.96
C VAL A 126 -26.40 -8.15 -11.77
N SER A 127 -25.44 -9.06 -11.98
CA SER A 127 -24.89 -9.83 -10.87
C SER A 127 -24.00 -8.97 -9.94
N THR A 128 -23.90 -9.37 -8.68
CA THR A 128 -23.00 -8.73 -7.70
C THR A 128 -21.54 -8.77 -8.15
N SER A 129 -21.13 -9.87 -8.80
CA SER A 129 -19.78 -10.00 -9.37
C SER A 129 -19.52 -8.99 -10.49
N THR A 130 -20.55 -8.66 -11.28
CA THR A 130 -20.45 -7.62 -12.32
C THR A 130 -20.27 -6.25 -11.71
N VAL A 131 -21.11 -5.88 -10.70
CA VAL A 131 -20.95 -4.61 -9.96
C VAL A 131 -19.55 -4.51 -9.35
N HIS A 132 -19.08 -5.58 -8.71
CA HIS A 132 -17.75 -5.58 -8.09
C HIS A 132 -16.64 -5.36 -9.12
N ARG A 133 -16.71 -5.99 -10.31
CA ARG A 133 -15.74 -5.79 -11.40
C ARG A 133 -15.78 -4.36 -11.93
N ILE A 134 -16.97 -3.79 -12.13
CA ILE A 134 -17.13 -2.39 -12.58
C ILE A 134 -16.54 -1.45 -11.52
N TRP A 135 -16.95 -1.55 -10.27
CA TRP A 135 -16.43 -0.69 -9.21
C TRP A 135 -14.91 -0.79 -9.04
N ARG A 136 -14.35 -1.99 -9.19
CA ARG A 136 -12.89 -2.18 -9.17
C ARG A 136 -12.21 -1.52 -10.37
N ALA A 137 -12.76 -1.64 -11.57
CA ALA A 137 -12.21 -1.04 -12.78
C ALA A 137 -12.21 0.50 -12.72
N PHE A 138 -13.24 1.10 -12.12
CA PHE A 138 -13.37 2.54 -11.91
C PHE A 138 -12.87 3.02 -10.54
N SER A 139 -12.25 2.16 -9.73
CA SER A 139 -11.76 2.46 -8.38
C SER A 139 -12.84 3.02 -7.44
N LEU A 140 -14.10 2.63 -7.63
CA LEU A 140 -15.22 3.06 -6.79
C LEU A 140 -15.29 2.23 -5.51
N GLN A 141 -15.38 2.91 -4.37
CA GLN A 141 -15.46 2.30 -3.04
C GLN A 141 -16.54 2.97 -2.18
N PRO A 142 -17.83 2.83 -2.50
CA PRO A 142 -18.91 3.57 -1.83
C PRO A 142 -19.01 3.33 -0.32
N HIS A 143 -18.51 2.18 0.15
CA HIS A 143 -18.49 1.76 1.56
C HIS A 143 -17.37 2.40 2.37
N ARG A 144 -16.40 3.10 1.72
CA ARG A 144 -15.29 3.76 2.40
C ARG A 144 -15.54 5.26 2.47
N THR A 145 -15.36 5.77 3.66
CA THR A 145 -15.39 7.22 3.92
C THR A 145 -14.09 7.59 4.60
N GLU A 146 -13.45 8.60 4.10
CA GLU A 146 -12.27 9.20 4.72
C GLU A 146 -12.64 10.58 5.21
N THR A 147 -12.33 10.86 6.48
CA THR A 147 -12.49 12.20 7.02
C THR A 147 -11.27 13.03 6.67
N PHE A 148 -11.49 14.24 6.23
CA PHE A 148 -10.43 15.21 6.02
C PHE A 148 -10.84 16.55 6.61
N LYS A 149 -9.86 17.38 6.92
CA LYS A 149 -10.05 18.75 7.32
C LYS A 149 -9.02 19.62 6.60
N LEU A 150 -9.48 20.62 5.89
CA LEU A 150 -8.57 21.60 5.30
C LEU A 150 -7.93 22.43 6.42
N SER A 151 -6.64 22.63 6.31
CA SER A 151 -5.92 23.48 7.25
C SER A 151 -6.33 24.95 7.03
N THR A 152 -6.56 25.65 8.12
CA THR A 152 -6.77 27.10 8.15
C THR A 152 -5.49 27.86 8.52
N ASP A 153 -4.35 27.18 8.55
CA ASP A 153 -3.06 27.77 8.90
C ASP A 153 -2.59 28.70 7.78
N PRO A 154 -2.38 30.00 8.03
CA PRO A 154 -1.93 30.95 7.01
C PRO A 154 -0.52 30.60 6.47
N GLN A 155 0.31 29.91 7.25
CA GLN A 155 1.65 29.45 6.86
C GLN A 155 1.64 27.99 6.38
N PHE A 156 0.51 27.49 5.90
CA PHE A 156 0.37 26.06 5.53
C PHE A 156 1.43 25.60 4.52
N VAL A 157 1.59 26.35 3.44
CA VAL A 157 2.51 26.01 2.34
C VAL A 157 3.96 25.99 2.81
N GLU A 158 4.35 27.00 3.57
CA GLU A 158 5.71 27.15 4.11
C GLU A 158 6.06 26.01 5.07
N LYS A 159 5.16 25.68 5.99
CA LYS A 159 5.35 24.59 6.96
C LYS A 159 5.38 23.21 6.30
N VAL A 160 4.56 22.99 5.26
CA VAL A 160 4.62 21.73 4.49
C VAL A 160 5.96 21.62 3.78
N ARG A 161 6.46 22.67 3.15
CA ARG A 161 7.75 22.67 2.48
C ARG A 161 8.91 22.47 3.44
N ASP A 162 8.88 23.14 4.58
CA ASP A 162 9.88 23.01 5.64
C ASP A 162 9.99 21.55 6.14
N ILE A 163 8.88 20.96 6.58
CA ILE A 163 8.88 19.61 7.13
C ILE A 163 9.18 18.54 6.08
N VAL A 164 8.59 18.65 4.89
CA VAL A 164 8.88 17.70 3.80
C VAL A 164 10.34 17.81 3.35
N GLY A 165 10.89 19.02 3.32
CA GLY A 165 12.31 19.25 3.07
C GLY A 165 13.19 18.47 4.05
N LEU A 166 12.92 18.57 5.36
CA LEU A 166 13.63 17.82 6.40
C LEU A 166 13.57 16.29 6.22
N TYR A 167 12.48 15.77 5.66
CA TYR A 167 12.34 14.32 5.45
C TYR A 167 13.04 13.82 4.19
N LEU A 168 13.12 14.65 3.16
CA LEU A 168 13.73 14.29 1.88
C LEU A 168 15.23 14.60 1.82
N ASP A 169 15.62 15.71 2.42
CA ASP A 169 17.01 16.22 2.42
C ASP A 169 17.34 16.82 3.81
N PRO A 170 17.56 15.98 4.83
CA PRO A 170 17.88 16.44 6.17
C PRO A 170 19.26 17.11 6.21
N PRO A 171 19.47 18.17 7.05
CA PRO A 171 20.73 18.86 7.19
C PRO A 171 21.88 17.93 7.61
N GLU A 172 23.10 18.29 7.27
CA GLU A 172 24.29 17.57 7.72
C GLU A 172 24.45 17.63 9.24
N LYS A 173 24.99 16.55 9.84
CA LYS A 173 25.19 16.40 11.29
C LYS A 173 23.93 16.69 12.12
N ALA A 174 22.79 16.32 11.60
CA ALA A 174 21.50 16.54 12.23
C ALA A 174 20.77 15.24 12.53
N LEU A 175 19.85 15.33 13.49
CA LEU A 175 18.84 14.32 13.81
C LEU A 175 17.46 14.95 13.66
N VAL A 176 16.62 14.34 12.85
CA VAL A 176 15.22 14.74 12.68
C VAL A 176 14.35 13.81 13.51
N ILE A 177 13.65 14.37 14.49
CA ILE A 177 12.75 13.63 15.38
C ILE A 177 11.33 14.19 15.30
N CYS A 178 10.37 13.30 15.11
CA CYS A 178 8.95 13.61 15.11
C CYS A 178 8.36 13.30 16.50
N VAL A 179 7.83 14.30 17.16
CA VAL A 179 7.38 14.19 18.57
C VAL A 179 5.88 14.46 18.66
N ASP A 180 5.19 13.63 19.44
CA ASP A 180 3.77 13.81 19.76
C ASP A 180 3.37 12.96 20.98
N GLU A 181 2.11 13.12 21.44
CA GLU A 181 1.53 12.32 22.51
C GLU A 181 0.27 11.54 22.08
N LYS A 182 0.29 10.26 22.35
CA LYS A 182 -0.92 9.42 22.33
C LYS A 182 -1.57 9.42 23.70
N SER A 183 -2.54 10.31 23.87
CA SER A 183 -3.23 10.50 25.15
C SER A 183 -4.26 9.39 25.41
N GLN A 184 -4.59 9.19 26.69
CA GLN A 184 -5.70 8.37 27.18
C GLN A 184 -5.73 6.92 26.62
N ILE A 185 -4.57 6.28 26.52
CA ILE A 185 -4.52 4.86 26.19
C ILE A 185 -5.11 4.08 27.37
N GLN A 186 -6.17 3.32 27.12
CA GLN A 186 -6.92 2.62 28.16
C GLN A 186 -6.36 1.23 28.41
N ALA A 187 -6.18 0.87 29.69
CA ALA A 187 -5.97 -0.50 30.10
C ALA A 187 -7.34 -1.19 30.15
N LEU A 188 -7.60 -2.03 29.14
CA LEU A 188 -8.85 -2.76 28.98
C LEU A 188 -8.60 -4.25 29.22
N ASP A 189 -9.40 -4.87 30.08
CA ASP A 189 -9.51 -6.32 30.22
C ASP A 189 -10.86 -6.79 29.70
N ARG A 190 -10.93 -8.00 29.18
CA ARG A 190 -12.18 -8.59 28.72
C ARG A 190 -12.86 -9.30 29.88
N THR A 191 -14.18 -9.11 30.04
CA THR A 191 -14.96 -9.76 31.08
C THR A 191 -15.03 -11.28 30.94
N GLN A 192 -14.76 -11.79 29.74
CA GLN A 192 -14.74 -13.22 29.45
C GLN A 192 -13.49 -13.61 28.62
N PRO A 193 -13.01 -14.86 28.78
CA PRO A 193 -11.90 -15.36 27.97
C PRO A 193 -12.17 -15.27 26.46
N VAL A 194 -11.14 -14.99 25.71
CA VAL A 194 -11.18 -14.99 24.24
C VAL A 194 -11.33 -16.45 23.75
N LEU A 195 -12.27 -16.69 22.85
CA LEU A 195 -12.37 -17.95 22.13
C LEU A 195 -11.35 -17.94 20.99
N PRO A 196 -10.32 -18.80 21.04
CA PRO A 196 -9.24 -18.78 20.08
C PRO A 196 -9.72 -19.14 18.68
N MET A 197 -8.99 -18.68 17.67
CA MET A 197 -9.21 -19.03 16.27
C MET A 197 -9.02 -20.56 16.06
N ARG A 198 -9.90 -21.16 15.25
CA ARG A 198 -9.81 -22.55 14.79
C ARG A 198 -10.01 -22.61 13.26
N PRO A 199 -9.61 -23.67 12.58
CA PRO A 199 -9.88 -23.84 11.16
C PRO A 199 -11.38 -23.67 10.87
N GLY A 200 -11.73 -22.75 9.95
CA GLY A 200 -13.11 -22.39 9.62
C GLY A 200 -13.84 -21.48 10.63
N GLN A 201 -13.20 -21.10 11.75
CA GLN A 201 -13.78 -20.22 12.77
C GLN A 201 -12.81 -19.09 13.12
N ILE A 202 -13.30 -17.87 13.02
CA ILE A 202 -12.54 -16.67 13.45
C ILE A 202 -12.48 -16.61 14.99
N GLU A 203 -11.47 -15.92 15.50
CA GLU A 203 -11.41 -15.56 16.93
C GLU A 203 -12.63 -14.76 17.35
N ARG A 204 -13.23 -15.12 18.48
CA ARG A 204 -14.40 -14.43 19.03
C ARG A 204 -14.05 -13.85 20.39
N ARG A 205 -14.47 -12.60 20.61
CA ARG A 205 -14.28 -11.86 21.87
C ARG A 205 -15.61 -11.29 22.30
N THR A 206 -15.79 -11.17 23.61
CA THR A 206 -16.86 -10.34 24.15
C THR A 206 -16.64 -8.87 23.79
N HIS A 207 -17.70 -8.12 23.59
CA HIS A 207 -17.65 -6.67 23.46
C HIS A 207 -17.53 -5.95 24.81
N ASP A 208 -17.86 -6.65 25.92
CA ASP A 208 -17.75 -6.11 27.26
C ASP A 208 -16.29 -6.10 27.72
N TYR A 209 -15.94 -5.06 28.47
CA TYR A 209 -14.59 -4.88 29.03
C TYR A 209 -14.62 -4.09 30.34
N ASP A 210 -13.66 -4.40 31.20
CA ASP A 210 -13.37 -3.65 32.41
C ASP A 210 -12.26 -2.63 32.16
N ARG A 211 -12.43 -1.42 32.70
CA ARG A 211 -11.45 -0.33 32.58
C ARG A 211 -10.59 -0.25 33.83
N HIS A 212 -9.28 -0.40 33.67
CA HIS A 212 -8.31 -0.36 34.76
C HIS A 212 -7.49 0.93 34.82
N GLY A 213 -7.95 1.99 34.14
CA GLY A 213 -7.30 3.29 34.06
C GLY A 213 -6.65 3.58 32.72
N THR A 214 -5.96 4.72 32.65
CA THR A 214 -5.36 5.25 31.43
C THR A 214 -3.91 5.67 31.64
N THR A 215 -3.15 5.69 30.55
CA THR A 215 -1.83 6.32 30.46
C THR A 215 -1.72 7.15 29.19
N THR A 216 -0.75 8.06 29.15
CA THR A 216 -0.36 8.82 27.95
C THR A 216 1.04 8.41 27.56
N LEU A 217 1.23 8.05 26.29
CA LEU A 217 2.55 7.81 25.72
C LEU A 217 3.04 9.08 25.03
N PHE A 218 4.14 9.65 25.49
CA PHE A 218 4.96 10.58 24.71
C PHE A 218 5.94 9.77 23.89
N ALA A 219 6.02 10.04 22.59
CA ALA A 219 6.96 9.36 21.71
C ALA A 219 7.65 10.32 20.76
N GLY A 220 8.93 10.08 20.53
CA GLY A 220 9.77 10.71 19.54
C GLY A 220 10.24 9.65 18.55
N PHE A 221 9.74 9.71 17.31
CA PHE A 221 10.13 8.84 16.21
C PHE A 221 11.29 9.49 15.43
N ILE A 222 12.41 8.81 15.31
CA ILE A 222 13.57 9.30 14.59
C ILE A 222 13.38 9.10 13.10
N ALA A 223 13.06 10.19 12.40
CA ALA A 223 12.78 10.18 10.97
C ALA A 223 14.06 10.09 10.13
N ALA A 224 15.12 10.81 10.52
CA ALA A 224 16.39 10.80 9.84
C ALA A 224 17.56 11.07 10.80
N VAL A 225 18.73 10.56 10.46
CA VAL A 225 20.02 10.84 11.09
C VAL A 225 21.07 10.92 10.00
N THR A 226 21.81 12.03 9.95
CA THR A 226 22.83 12.29 8.90
C THR A 226 24.28 12.15 9.38
N ALA A 227 24.47 11.68 10.62
CA ALA A 227 25.78 11.42 11.19
C ALA A 227 25.92 9.96 11.62
N GLU A 228 27.15 9.46 11.67
CA GLU A 228 27.43 8.13 12.24
C GLU A 228 27.23 8.16 13.75
N THR A 229 26.19 7.50 14.22
CA THR A 229 25.82 7.42 15.63
C THR A 229 25.25 6.04 15.97
N ASN A 230 25.12 5.75 17.25
CA ASN A 230 24.41 4.54 17.73
C ASN A 230 22.90 4.61 17.57
N ILE A 231 22.33 5.79 17.24
CA ILE A 231 20.92 5.98 16.96
C ILE A 231 20.66 5.76 15.47
N LYS A 232 19.58 5.05 15.17
CA LYS A 232 19.18 4.73 13.78
C LYS A 232 17.84 5.38 13.46
N ALA A 233 17.68 5.81 12.22
CA ALA A 233 16.36 6.19 11.70
C ALA A 233 15.37 5.02 11.87
N GLY A 234 14.13 5.31 12.25
CA GLY A 234 13.13 4.32 12.62
C GLY A 234 13.11 3.92 14.10
N SER A 235 14.08 4.36 14.89
CA SER A 235 14.07 4.17 16.35
C SER A 235 13.07 5.11 17.03
N VAL A 236 12.64 4.73 18.22
CA VAL A 236 11.65 5.47 19.02
C VAL A 236 12.17 5.70 20.43
N ILE A 237 12.11 6.93 20.89
CA ILE A 237 12.25 7.28 22.30
C ILE A 237 10.82 7.45 22.82
N GLY A 238 10.43 6.73 23.86
CA GLY A 238 9.05 6.82 24.35
C GLY A 238 8.95 6.63 25.85
N THR A 239 8.07 7.43 26.48
CA THR A 239 7.84 7.42 27.93
C THR A 239 6.35 7.53 28.24
N CYS A 240 5.84 6.60 29.03
CA CYS A 240 4.46 6.65 29.52
C CYS A 240 4.35 7.54 30.77
N MET A 241 3.39 8.46 30.72
CA MET A 241 3.11 9.39 31.84
C MET A 241 1.61 9.45 32.14
N PRO A 242 1.20 9.77 33.35
CA PRO A 242 -0.23 9.80 33.75
C PRO A 242 -1.00 10.98 33.13
N ARG A 243 -0.31 12.02 32.71
CA ARG A 243 -0.91 13.25 32.15
C ARG A 243 -0.14 13.75 30.94
N HIS A 244 -0.76 14.63 30.14
CA HIS A 244 -0.19 15.20 28.92
C HIS A 244 -0.13 16.74 28.97
N ARG A 245 0.38 17.30 30.06
CA ARG A 245 0.55 18.76 30.24
C ARG A 245 1.95 19.19 29.82
N ALA A 246 2.17 20.50 29.68
CA ALA A 246 3.47 21.08 29.38
C ALA A 246 4.61 20.63 30.30
N GLN A 247 4.32 20.28 31.55
CA GLN A 247 5.33 19.78 32.50
C GLN A 247 5.80 18.39 32.15
N GLU A 248 4.88 17.50 31.75
CA GLU A 248 5.19 16.15 31.28
C GLU A 248 5.91 16.20 29.93
N PHE A 249 5.46 17.05 29.01
CA PHE A 249 6.14 17.27 27.76
C PHE A 249 7.57 17.79 27.95
N ARG A 250 7.79 18.72 28.87
CA ARG A 250 9.14 19.17 29.21
C ARG A 250 10.03 18.04 29.70
N LYS A 251 9.51 17.16 30.58
CA LYS A 251 10.26 15.99 31.07
C LYS A 251 10.62 15.04 29.91
N PHE A 252 9.72 14.91 28.98
CA PHE A 252 9.95 14.09 27.77
C PHE A 252 11.04 14.72 26.88
N LEU A 253 11.05 16.03 26.69
CA LEU A 253 12.15 16.72 26.00
C LEU A 253 13.51 16.53 26.70
N ASP A 254 13.53 16.55 28.06
CA ASP A 254 14.74 16.23 28.83
C ASP A 254 15.17 14.75 28.63
N GLU A 255 14.22 13.84 28.44
CA GLU A 255 14.50 12.42 28.08
C GLU A 255 15.13 12.30 26.71
N ILE A 256 14.59 12.97 25.71
CA ILE A 256 15.17 13.00 24.37
C ILE A 256 16.58 13.59 24.43
N GLU A 257 16.79 14.71 25.12
CA GLU A 257 18.11 15.38 25.25
C GLU A 257 19.17 14.44 25.82
N ARG A 258 18.82 13.58 26.79
CA ARG A 258 19.73 12.59 27.35
C ARG A 258 20.08 11.44 26.41
N ASN A 259 19.19 11.12 25.48
CA ASN A 259 19.36 10.00 24.55
C ASN A 259 19.99 10.43 23.22
N VAL A 260 19.92 11.72 22.84
CA VAL A 260 20.46 12.22 21.59
C VAL A 260 21.93 12.59 21.74
N PRO A 261 22.83 12.14 20.84
CA PRO A 261 24.26 12.44 20.88
C PRO A 261 24.54 13.95 20.96
N VAL A 262 25.52 14.30 21.78
CA VAL A 262 26.04 15.66 21.85
C VAL A 262 26.75 16.00 20.56
N GLY A 263 26.52 17.21 20.02
CA GLY A 263 27.17 17.66 18.80
C GLY A 263 26.34 17.49 17.52
N LEU A 264 25.12 16.95 17.63
CA LEU A 264 24.14 16.97 16.53
C LEU A 264 23.17 18.12 16.71
N ASP A 265 22.78 18.75 15.62
CA ASP A 265 21.60 19.59 15.56
C ASP A 265 20.33 18.71 15.63
N VAL A 266 19.35 19.14 16.39
CA VAL A 266 18.12 18.39 16.60
C VAL A 266 16.94 19.16 16.01
N HIS A 267 16.44 18.66 14.88
CA HIS A 267 15.25 19.19 14.23
C HIS A 267 14.04 18.43 14.78
N VAL A 268 13.23 19.11 15.58
CA VAL A 268 12.04 18.51 16.19
C VAL A 268 10.78 18.95 15.46
N VAL A 269 10.11 17.98 14.84
CA VAL A 269 8.80 18.16 14.24
C VAL A 269 7.73 17.84 15.28
N MET A 270 6.85 18.79 15.55
CA MET A 270 5.78 18.66 16.55
C MET A 270 4.49 19.33 16.06
N ASP A 271 3.36 18.95 16.63
CA ASP A 271 2.09 19.59 16.35
C ASP A 271 1.97 21.00 16.93
N ASN A 272 0.94 21.69 16.51
CA ASN A 272 0.70 23.10 16.88
C ASN A 272 -0.08 23.24 18.21
N ALA A 273 -0.02 22.24 19.12
CA ALA A 273 -0.74 22.25 20.39
C ALA A 273 -0.30 23.39 21.32
N SER A 274 -1.25 23.88 22.10
CA SER A 274 -0.98 24.94 23.07
C SER A 274 0.01 24.53 24.16
N SER A 275 0.03 23.25 24.55
CA SER A 275 1.00 22.67 25.50
C SER A 275 2.44 22.85 25.06
N HIS A 276 2.72 22.78 23.75
CA HIS A 276 4.04 22.92 23.15
C HIS A 276 4.54 24.37 23.04
N LYS A 277 3.64 25.35 23.20
CA LYS A 277 3.92 26.79 23.05
C LYS A 277 3.99 27.55 24.38
N THR A 278 3.93 26.87 25.50
CA THR A 278 3.97 27.50 26.81
C THR A 278 5.32 28.19 27.06
N LYS A 279 5.35 29.15 27.99
CA LYS A 279 6.60 29.81 28.43
C LYS A 279 7.64 28.81 28.91
N LEU A 280 7.19 27.74 29.59
CA LEU A 280 8.06 26.66 30.08
C LEU A 280 8.82 26.00 28.92
N ILE A 281 8.13 25.65 27.84
CA ILE A 281 8.70 24.97 26.68
C ILE A 281 9.56 25.95 25.85
N ARG A 282 9.09 27.18 25.65
CA ARG A 282 9.90 28.20 24.96
C ARG A 282 11.23 28.45 25.65
N ASN A 283 11.24 28.55 26.99
CA ASN A 283 12.45 28.74 27.77
C ASN A 283 13.37 27.51 27.70
N TRP A 284 12.80 26.30 27.59
CA TRP A 284 13.59 25.09 27.44
C TRP A 284 14.41 25.10 26.15
N PHE A 285 13.76 25.43 25.03
CA PHE A 285 14.41 25.56 23.72
C PHE A 285 15.41 26.74 23.66
N ALA A 286 15.07 27.87 24.25
CA ALA A 286 15.95 29.03 24.27
C ALA A 286 17.33 28.75 24.92
N LYS A 287 17.41 27.80 25.85
CA LYS A 287 18.66 27.36 26.48
C LYS A 287 19.45 26.31 25.65
N ARG A 288 18.94 25.90 24.52
CA ARG A 288 19.49 24.80 23.70
C ARG A 288 19.54 25.21 22.22
N PRO A 289 20.55 25.98 21.80
CA PRO A 289 20.60 26.53 20.42
C PRO A 289 20.67 25.46 19.34
N ARG A 290 21.12 24.24 19.65
CA ARG A 290 21.15 23.11 18.73
C ARG A 290 19.76 22.51 18.41
N TRP A 291 18.69 22.98 19.07
CA TRP A 291 17.34 22.48 18.90
C TRP A 291 16.50 23.43 18.01
N HIS A 292 16.08 22.92 16.86
CA HIS A 292 15.29 23.64 15.86
C HIS A 292 13.86 23.10 15.85
N ARG A 293 12.88 23.99 16.03
CA ARG A 293 11.46 23.62 16.15
C ARG A 293 10.75 23.78 14.83
N HIS A 294 10.05 22.74 14.38
CA HIS A 294 9.22 22.72 13.18
C HIS A 294 7.80 22.36 13.56
N PHE A 295 6.88 23.31 13.43
CA PHE A 295 5.49 23.07 13.75
C PHE A 295 4.71 22.61 12.54
N THR A 296 3.94 21.50 12.68
CA THR A 296 3.02 21.08 11.62
C THR A 296 1.92 22.14 11.41
N PRO A 297 1.38 22.26 10.19
CA PRO A 297 0.22 23.12 10.00
C PRO A 297 -0.96 22.64 10.85
N THR A 298 -1.81 23.55 11.27
CA THR A 298 -3.03 23.23 12.02
C THR A 298 -3.87 22.19 11.26
N SER A 299 -4.38 21.19 11.94
CA SER A 299 -5.16 20.08 11.37
C SER A 299 -4.38 19.20 10.35
N SER A 300 -3.06 19.14 10.45
CA SER A 300 -2.19 18.39 9.53
C SER A 300 -1.25 17.41 10.27
N SER A 301 -1.76 16.72 11.29
CA SER A 301 -1.00 15.69 12.04
C SER A 301 -0.46 14.57 11.14
N TRP A 302 -1.11 14.32 10.00
CA TRP A 302 -0.68 13.31 9.02
C TRP A 302 0.74 13.53 8.47
N ILE A 303 1.30 14.74 8.54
CA ILE A 303 2.68 15.05 8.15
C ILE A 303 3.67 14.67 9.26
N ASN A 304 3.23 14.50 10.51
CA ASN A 304 4.05 14.09 11.63
C ASN A 304 4.24 12.55 11.61
N GLN A 305 5.44 12.08 11.31
CA GLN A 305 5.69 10.63 11.14
C GLN A 305 5.47 9.79 12.40
N VAL A 306 5.51 10.38 13.60
CA VAL A 306 5.23 9.66 14.85
C VAL A 306 3.79 9.14 14.90
N GLU A 307 2.85 9.78 14.22
CA GLU A 307 1.47 9.31 14.11
C GLU A 307 1.38 7.92 13.44
N ARG A 308 2.27 7.66 12.47
CA ARG A 308 2.38 6.33 11.87
C ARG A 308 2.84 5.29 12.88
N PHE A 309 3.78 5.63 13.75
CA PHE A 309 4.19 4.76 14.85
C PHE A 309 3.03 4.51 15.82
N PHE A 310 2.27 5.53 16.18
CA PHE A 310 1.08 5.36 17.03
C PHE A 310 0.01 4.47 16.39
N ALA A 311 -0.18 4.55 15.08
CA ALA A 311 -1.08 3.66 14.36
C ALA A 311 -0.59 2.20 14.42
N LEU A 312 0.71 1.96 14.24
CA LEU A 312 1.31 0.62 14.34
C LEU A 312 1.18 0.03 15.74
N LEU A 313 1.47 0.82 16.79
CA LEU A 313 1.31 0.42 18.19
C LEU A 313 -0.16 0.08 18.48
N ALA A 314 -1.08 0.93 18.04
CA ALA A 314 -2.51 0.70 18.26
C ALA A 314 -2.98 -0.60 17.58
N GLU A 315 -2.59 -0.82 16.35
CA GLU A 315 -3.03 -1.99 15.56
C GLU A 315 -2.42 -3.29 16.07
N LYS A 316 -1.13 -3.29 16.35
CA LYS A 316 -0.40 -4.51 16.69
C LYS A 316 -0.49 -4.90 18.16
N GLN A 317 -0.59 -3.91 19.08
CA GLN A 317 -0.48 -4.17 20.52
C GLN A 317 -1.75 -3.80 21.30
N ILE A 318 -2.36 -2.62 21.03
CA ILE A 318 -3.40 -2.09 21.92
C ILE A 318 -4.79 -2.64 21.58
N LYS A 319 -5.22 -2.56 20.31
CA LYS A 319 -6.59 -2.93 19.88
C LYS A 319 -6.98 -4.37 20.25
N ARG A 320 -6.03 -5.28 20.24
CA ARG A 320 -6.26 -6.69 20.58
C ARG A 320 -5.71 -7.10 21.95
N GLY A 321 -4.94 -6.22 22.60
CA GLY A 321 -4.41 -6.45 23.92
C GLY A 321 -5.50 -6.51 24.99
N ALA A 322 -5.23 -7.30 26.05
CA ALA A 322 -5.99 -7.29 27.29
C ALA A 322 -5.04 -6.94 28.44
N HIS A 323 -5.36 -5.92 29.21
CA HIS A 323 -4.48 -5.39 30.24
C HIS A 323 -5.26 -5.17 31.55
N LYS A 324 -4.95 -5.98 32.56
CA LYS A 324 -5.58 -5.95 33.89
C LYS A 324 -5.11 -4.81 34.76
N SER A 325 -4.19 -3.98 34.30
CA SER A 325 -3.71 -2.79 35.02
C SER A 325 -3.00 -1.84 34.08
N VAL A 326 -2.90 -0.56 34.46
CA VAL A 326 -2.07 0.43 33.75
C VAL A 326 -0.61 0.00 33.70
N LYS A 327 -0.09 -0.67 34.76
CA LYS A 327 1.28 -1.18 34.78
C LYS A 327 1.53 -2.23 33.70
N GLN A 328 0.60 -3.14 33.47
CA GLN A 328 0.69 -4.12 32.38
C GLN A 328 0.65 -3.45 31.00
N LEU A 329 -0.24 -2.47 30.82
CA LEU A 329 -0.31 -1.70 29.59
C LEU A 329 1.01 -0.97 29.31
N ILE A 330 1.59 -0.29 30.30
CA ILE A 330 2.89 0.39 30.16
C ILE A 330 3.99 -0.61 29.80
N ALA A 331 4.08 -1.73 30.49
CA ALA A 331 5.07 -2.78 30.19
C ALA A 331 4.93 -3.32 28.75
N ALA A 332 3.70 -3.46 28.25
CA ALA A 332 3.44 -3.89 26.88
C ALA A 332 3.87 -2.82 25.84
N ILE A 333 3.61 -1.55 26.11
CA ILE A 333 4.05 -0.42 25.26
C ILE A 333 5.58 -0.36 25.22
N GLU A 334 6.24 -0.45 26.38
CA GLU A 334 7.71 -0.43 26.47
C GLU A 334 8.34 -1.62 25.75
N ALA A 335 7.76 -2.81 25.88
CA ALA A 335 8.22 -4.00 25.15
C ALA A 335 8.09 -3.81 23.65
N PHE A 336 7.00 -3.20 23.17
CA PHE A 336 6.81 -2.87 21.76
C PHE A 336 7.86 -1.87 21.26
N ILE A 337 8.17 -0.82 22.05
CA ILE A 337 9.21 0.16 21.71
C ILE A 337 10.59 -0.51 21.66
N ARG A 338 10.93 -1.36 22.63
CA ARG A 338 12.19 -2.13 22.60
C ARG A 338 12.30 -2.98 21.34
N HIS A 339 11.26 -3.75 21.01
CA HIS A 339 11.25 -4.57 19.80
C HIS A 339 11.39 -3.74 18.51
N GLN A 340 10.79 -2.55 18.46
CA GLN A 340 10.96 -1.60 17.34
C GLN A 340 12.42 -1.11 17.25
N ASN A 341 13.06 -0.87 18.39
CA ASN A 341 14.44 -0.37 18.47
C ASN A 341 15.48 -1.46 18.20
N ASP A 342 15.19 -2.73 18.47
CA ASP A 342 16.06 -3.84 18.13
C ASP A 342 16.21 -3.99 16.59
N ASN A 343 15.11 -3.71 15.86
CA ASN A 343 15.06 -3.76 14.41
C ASN A 343 14.37 -2.51 13.84
N PRO A 344 15.00 -1.33 13.94
CA PRO A 344 14.37 -0.08 13.55
C PRO A 344 14.06 -0.05 12.06
N THR A 345 12.81 0.29 11.75
CA THR A 345 12.33 0.38 10.37
C THR A 345 12.03 1.84 10.06
N PRO A 346 12.86 2.51 9.25
CA PRO A 346 12.62 3.88 8.84
C PRO A 346 11.32 4.02 8.04
N LEU A 347 10.58 5.08 8.31
CA LEU A 347 9.42 5.47 7.49
C LEU A 347 9.90 6.38 6.37
N ARG A 348 10.04 5.81 5.17
CA ARG A 348 10.50 6.56 4.01
C ARG A 348 9.41 7.49 3.49
N TRP A 349 9.67 8.79 3.51
CA TRP A 349 8.82 9.78 2.87
C TRP A 349 9.08 9.80 1.36
N THR A 350 8.04 9.79 0.53
CA THR A 350 8.18 9.66 -0.94
C THR A 350 7.55 10.79 -1.73
N LYS A 351 6.65 11.58 -1.11
CA LYS A 351 5.97 12.68 -1.80
C LYS A 351 6.71 14.00 -1.61
N SER A 352 6.90 14.74 -2.69
CA SER A 352 7.39 16.12 -2.60
C SER A 352 6.32 17.04 -1.99
N ALA A 353 6.74 18.21 -1.50
CA ALA A 353 5.80 19.23 -1.02
C ALA A 353 4.86 19.69 -2.13
N ASP A 354 5.37 19.84 -3.36
CA ASP A 354 4.57 20.27 -4.50
C ASP A 354 3.53 19.22 -4.92
N ASP A 355 3.84 17.91 -4.85
CA ASP A 355 2.86 16.84 -5.06
C ASP A 355 1.71 16.88 -4.05
N ILE A 356 2.04 17.18 -2.80
CA ILE A 356 1.06 17.33 -1.72
C ILE A 356 0.17 18.53 -1.98
N LEU A 357 0.76 19.68 -2.25
CA LEU A 357 0.06 20.93 -2.52
C LEU A 357 -0.85 20.80 -3.75
N ALA A 358 -0.35 20.20 -4.83
CA ALA A 358 -1.14 19.92 -6.03
C ALA A 358 -2.31 18.95 -5.76
N SER A 359 -2.13 17.99 -4.86
CA SER A 359 -3.21 17.08 -4.44
C SER A 359 -4.31 17.83 -3.67
N ILE A 360 -3.92 18.74 -2.78
CA ILE A 360 -4.85 19.57 -2.01
C ILE A 360 -5.60 20.55 -2.92
N ASP A 361 -4.91 21.20 -3.87
CA ASP A 361 -5.54 22.09 -4.85
C ASP A 361 -6.61 21.35 -5.67
N ARG A 362 -6.29 20.18 -6.22
CA ARG A 362 -7.26 19.35 -6.94
C ARG A 362 -8.48 18.98 -6.07
N PHE A 363 -8.25 18.73 -4.80
CA PHE A 363 -9.32 18.44 -3.85
C PHE A 363 -10.20 19.67 -3.60
N CYS A 364 -9.60 20.84 -3.37
CA CYS A 364 -10.33 22.11 -3.17
C CYS A 364 -11.19 22.44 -4.38
N ARG A 365 -10.67 22.32 -5.60
CA ARG A 365 -11.43 22.54 -6.84
C ARG A 365 -12.63 21.62 -6.94
N ARG A 366 -12.47 20.31 -6.71
CA ARG A 366 -13.59 19.36 -6.70
C ARG A 366 -14.67 19.72 -5.67
N THR A 367 -14.27 20.19 -4.49
CA THR A 367 -15.22 20.60 -3.45
C THR A 367 -16.02 21.82 -3.89
N LEU A 368 -15.39 22.80 -4.53
CA LEU A 368 -16.05 23.98 -5.08
C LEU A 368 -17.02 23.62 -6.21
N ASP A 369 -16.61 22.71 -7.12
CA ASP A 369 -17.45 22.25 -8.23
C ASP A 369 -18.73 21.56 -7.71
N VAL A 370 -18.62 20.72 -6.68
CA VAL A 370 -19.75 20.04 -6.05
C VAL A 370 -20.70 21.06 -5.39
N HIS A 371 -20.17 22.08 -4.72
CA HIS A 371 -21.00 23.13 -4.12
C HIS A 371 -21.70 23.99 -5.17
N ALA A 372 -21.03 24.30 -6.29
CA ALA A 372 -21.63 25.07 -7.39
C ALA A 372 -22.76 24.30 -8.10
N GLN A 373 -22.73 22.97 -8.12
CA GLN A 373 -23.79 22.15 -8.72
C GLN A 373 -24.97 21.88 -7.76
N SER A 374 -24.81 22.15 -6.47
CA SER A 374 -25.83 21.88 -5.43
C SER A 374 -26.66 23.11 -5.04
N GLY A 375 -26.36 24.30 -5.56
CA GLY A 375 -27.10 25.55 -5.41
C GLY A 375 -27.84 25.92 -6.69
#